data_3a85f89fdcca9451736b1bb07d41b99d
#
_entry.id   3a85f89fdcca9451736b1bb07d41b99d
#
_cell.length_a   1.000
_cell.length_b   1.000
_cell.length_c   1.000
_cell.angle_alpha   90.00
_cell.angle_beta   90.00
_cell.angle_gamma   90.00
#
_symmetry.space_group_name_H-M   'P 1'
#
loop_
_entity.id
_entity.type
_entity.pdbx_description
1 polymer ?
#
loop_
_entity_poly.entity_id
_entity_poly.type
_entity_poly.pdbx_seq_one_letter_code
_entity_poly.pdbx_strand_id
1 'polypeptide(L)'
;YTKDHGHILMRQADEIILAYDMDGAGRQAAARAIELLQNTDFKVRVLAMPDGKDPDDYVRNHGGQAFRELVEKAVKPLDYLLSESLIKHDTNEAEGKQAVMQDIFPFIANIHSQTVRDDALKALALPLWLDNSTIFRYFRNYTQKGNIELVNEGTTKPKDIVSGDEELLMALAITNPQALQEVVQYLPLEDFQNIQYRGIIEKIYTL
;
A
#
# COMPACT_ATOMS: atom_id res chain seq x y z
N TYR A 1 -11.55 -18.52 15.25
CA TYR A 1 -12.30 -18.57 14.01
C TYR A 1 -11.79 -19.73 13.14
N THR A 2 -12.70 -20.53 12.57
CA THR A 2 -12.38 -21.66 11.71
C THR A 2 -13.09 -21.53 10.36
N LYS A 3 -12.66 -22.31 9.34
CA LYS A 3 -13.34 -22.33 8.02
C LYS A 3 -14.85 -22.68 8.14
N ASP A 4 -15.20 -23.56 9.07
CA ASP A 4 -16.61 -23.96 9.29
C ASP A 4 -17.44 -22.80 9.82
N HIS A 5 -16.88 -21.95 10.68
CA HIS A 5 -17.55 -20.72 11.13
C HIS A 5 -17.82 -19.78 9.94
N GLY A 6 -16.88 -19.70 8.96
CA GLY A 6 -17.07 -18.93 7.75
C GLY A 6 -18.30 -19.39 6.95
N HIS A 7 -18.43 -20.69 6.69
CA HIS A 7 -19.56 -21.24 5.96
C HIS A 7 -20.93 -21.01 6.61
N ILE A 8 -20.98 -20.99 7.95
CA ILE A 8 -22.21 -20.69 8.68
C ILE A 8 -22.56 -19.21 8.52
N LEU A 9 -21.59 -18.32 8.64
CA LEU A 9 -21.79 -16.87 8.53
C LEU A 9 -22.19 -16.45 7.12
N MET A 10 -21.66 -17.09 6.06
CA MET A 10 -22.02 -16.80 4.66
C MET A 10 -23.51 -16.91 4.34
N ARG A 11 -24.26 -17.64 5.15
CA ARG A 11 -25.73 -17.77 5.01
C ARG A 11 -26.49 -16.65 5.72
N GLN A 12 -25.82 -15.85 6.54
CA GLN A 12 -26.46 -14.90 7.48
C GLN A 12 -26.04 -13.45 7.23
N ALA A 13 -24.92 -13.22 6.54
CA ALA A 13 -24.36 -11.88 6.34
C ALA A 13 -23.57 -11.78 5.03
N ASP A 14 -23.63 -10.61 4.41
CA ASP A 14 -22.83 -10.26 3.22
C ASP A 14 -21.52 -9.58 3.60
N GLU A 15 -21.44 -9.01 4.80
CA GLU A 15 -20.28 -8.28 5.32
C GLU A 15 -19.90 -8.78 6.71
N ILE A 16 -18.59 -8.91 6.93
CA ILE A 16 -18.01 -9.24 8.24
C ILE A 16 -17.10 -8.10 8.68
N ILE A 17 -17.32 -7.62 9.89
CA ILE A 17 -16.43 -6.65 10.53
C ILE A 17 -15.67 -7.37 11.65
N LEU A 18 -14.36 -7.44 11.50
CA LEU A 18 -13.47 -8.02 12.49
C LEU A 18 -13.09 -6.94 13.51
N ALA A 19 -13.56 -7.07 14.74
CA ALA A 19 -13.22 -6.16 15.83
C ALA A 19 -12.31 -6.89 16.83
N TYR A 20 -11.07 -6.45 16.93
CA TYR A 20 -10.06 -7.04 17.82
C TYR A 20 -9.42 -5.98 18.70
N ASP A 21 -8.97 -6.41 19.87
CA ASP A 21 -8.10 -5.61 20.74
C ASP A 21 -6.81 -5.24 20.01
N MET A 22 -6.27 -4.07 20.33
CA MET A 22 -5.00 -3.62 19.76
C MET A 22 -3.77 -4.18 20.49
N ASP A 23 -3.93 -5.23 21.32
CA ASP A 23 -2.81 -5.94 21.92
C ASP A 23 -2.11 -6.88 20.92
N GLY A 24 -0.96 -7.46 21.32
CA GLY A 24 -0.18 -8.34 20.46
C GLY A 24 -0.93 -9.61 20.04
N ALA A 25 -1.78 -10.16 20.89
CA ALA A 25 -2.59 -11.35 20.65
C ALA A 25 -3.77 -11.02 19.71
N GLY A 26 -4.46 -9.89 19.94
CA GLY A 26 -5.56 -9.41 19.10
C GLY A 26 -5.10 -9.10 17.67
N ARG A 27 -3.94 -8.43 17.49
CA ARG A 27 -3.37 -8.19 16.17
C ARG A 27 -3.06 -9.49 15.41
N GLN A 28 -2.49 -10.49 16.08
CA GLN A 28 -2.24 -11.80 15.47
C GLN A 28 -3.55 -12.53 15.11
N ALA A 29 -4.58 -12.41 15.96
CA ALA A 29 -5.88 -12.99 15.69
C ALA A 29 -6.56 -12.30 14.49
N ALA A 30 -6.47 -10.97 14.39
CA ALA A 30 -6.96 -10.20 13.25
C ALA A 30 -6.28 -10.65 11.95
N ALA A 31 -4.95 -10.74 11.93
CA ALA A 31 -4.20 -11.17 10.74
C ALA A 31 -4.61 -12.58 10.29
N ARG A 32 -4.74 -13.53 11.21
CA ARG A 32 -5.22 -14.90 10.89
C ARG A 32 -6.65 -14.92 10.37
N ALA A 33 -7.54 -14.12 10.95
CA ALA A 33 -8.93 -14.05 10.49
C ALA A 33 -9.02 -13.41 9.09
N ILE A 34 -8.23 -12.38 8.82
CA ILE A 34 -8.10 -11.77 7.49
C ILE A 34 -7.65 -12.82 6.48
N GLU A 35 -6.60 -13.58 6.77
CA GLU A 35 -6.08 -14.63 5.89
C GLU A 35 -7.14 -15.71 5.59
N LEU A 36 -7.90 -16.15 6.60
CA LEU A 36 -8.96 -17.14 6.44
C LEU A 36 -10.15 -16.64 5.61
N LEU A 37 -10.45 -15.33 5.66
CA LEU A 37 -11.57 -14.71 4.98
C LEU A 37 -11.22 -14.10 3.62
N GLN A 38 -9.94 -13.96 3.31
CA GLN A 38 -9.44 -13.23 2.13
C GLN A 38 -10.02 -13.73 0.80
N ASN A 39 -10.28 -15.03 0.68
CA ASN A 39 -10.78 -15.68 -0.54
C ASN A 39 -12.21 -16.20 -0.37
N THR A 40 -12.97 -15.58 0.50
CA THR A 40 -14.41 -15.84 0.66
C THR A 40 -15.21 -14.75 -0.05
N ASP A 41 -16.51 -15.00 -0.27
CA ASP A 41 -17.41 -14.01 -0.87
C ASP A 41 -17.84 -12.89 0.07
N PHE A 42 -17.29 -12.86 1.29
CA PHE A 42 -17.56 -11.80 2.24
C PHE A 42 -16.87 -10.49 1.88
N LYS A 43 -17.58 -9.40 2.08
CA LYS A 43 -16.97 -8.10 2.25
C LYS A 43 -16.40 -8.03 3.67
N VAL A 44 -15.08 -8.08 3.78
CA VAL A 44 -14.38 -8.03 5.08
C VAL A 44 -13.91 -6.61 5.37
N ARG A 45 -14.20 -6.13 6.57
CA ARG A 45 -13.59 -4.91 7.13
C ARG A 45 -12.99 -5.20 8.51
N VAL A 46 -12.04 -4.40 8.92
CA VAL A 46 -11.34 -4.53 10.20
C VAL A 46 -11.53 -3.26 11.00
N LEU A 47 -11.94 -3.43 12.23
CA LEU A 47 -12.11 -2.38 13.21
C LEU A 47 -11.01 -2.50 14.26
N ALA A 48 -10.10 -1.53 14.27
CA ALA A 48 -9.15 -1.37 15.35
C ALA A 48 -9.84 -0.74 16.55
N MET A 49 -9.94 -1.46 17.65
CA MET A 49 -10.57 -0.94 18.87
C MET A 49 -9.67 0.14 19.51
N PRO A 50 -10.22 1.32 19.82
CA PRO A 50 -9.44 2.35 20.49
C PRO A 50 -9.07 1.92 21.93
N ASP A 51 -7.93 2.41 22.40
CA ASP A 51 -7.41 2.20 23.76
C ASP A 51 -7.17 0.73 24.17
N GLY A 52 -7.05 -0.20 23.20
CA GLY A 52 -6.82 -1.62 23.47
C GLY A 52 -7.97 -2.29 24.24
N LYS A 53 -9.17 -1.71 24.21
CA LYS A 53 -10.35 -2.26 24.87
C LYS A 53 -11.05 -3.25 23.95
N ASP A 54 -11.71 -4.24 24.56
CA ASP A 54 -12.57 -5.11 23.80
C ASP A 54 -13.90 -4.39 23.41
N PRO A 55 -14.65 -4.90 22.43
CA PRO A 55 -15.92 -4.31 22.01
C PRO A 55 -16.96 -4.19 23.13
N ASP A 56 -17.00 -5.13 24.07
CA ASP A 56 -17.95 -5.12 25.21
C ASP A 56 -17.63 -3.97 26.18
N ASP A 57 -16.35 -3.83 26.53
CA ASP A 57 -15.90 -2.73 27.40
C ASP A 57 -16.13 -1.36 26.73
N TYR A 58 -15.91 -1.28 25.41
CA TYR A 58 -16.18 -0.04 24.68
C TYR A 58 -17.67 0.34 24.73
N VAL A 59 -18.55 -0.62 24.43
CA VAL A 59 -20.00 -0.39 24.46
C VAL A 59 -20.50 -0.01 25.87
N ARG A 60 -19.98 -0.65 26.90
CA ARG A 60 -20.33 -0.33 28.30
C ARG A 60 -19.95 1.10 28.69
N ASN A 61 -18.80 1.57 28.22
CA ASN A 61 -18.27 2.87 28.60
C ASN A 61 -18.81 4.03 27.75
N HIS A 62 -19.10 3.78 26.44
CA HIS A 62 -19.43 4.82 25.47
C HIS A 62 -20.84 4.69 24.88
N GLY A 63 -21.51 3.54 25.11
CA GLY A 63 -22.83 3.25 24.58
C GLY A 63 -22.84 2.71 23.15
N GLY A 64 -23.97 2.10 22.77
CA GLY A 64 -24.12 1.44 21.47
C GLY A 64 -24.11 2.40 20.28
N GLN A 65 -24.46 3.67 20.46
CA GLN A 65 -24.40 4.65 19.36
C GLN A 65 -22.94 4.96 18.98
N ALA A 66 -22.09 5.21 19.98
CA ALA A 66 -20.66 5.45 19.74
C ALA A 66 -19.98 4.23 19.10
N PHE A 67 -20.40 3.03 19.47
CA PHE A 67 -19.88 1.82 18.82
C PHE A 67 -20.31 1.71 17.35
N ARG A 68 -21.57 2.06 17.01
CA ARG A 68 -22.00 2.10 15.59
C ARG A 68 -21.18 3.07 14.76
N GLU A 69 -20.93 4.26 15.29
CA GLU A 69 -20.08 5.26 14.62
C GLU A 69 -18.62 4.78 14.45
N LEU A 70 -18.14 3.98 15.40
CA LEU A 70 -16.83 3.35 15.30
C LEU A 70 -16.81 2.26 14.22
N VAL A 71 -17.86 1.44 14.14
CA VAL A 71 -18.02 0.41 13.10
C VAL A 71 -18.02 0.99 11.69
N GLU A 72 -18.58 2.18 11.48
CA GLU A 72 -18.53 2.88 10.19
C GLU A 72 -17.10 3.21 9.74
N LYS A 73 -16.18 3.39 10.69
CA LYS A 73 -14.76 3.68 10.44
C LYS A 73 -13.91 2.43 10.16
N ALA A 74 -14.52 1.24 10.17
CA ALA A 74 -13.80 0.01 9.85
C ALA A 74 -13.21 0.08 8.44
N VAL A 75 -11.94 -0.33 8.29
CA VAL A 75 -11.15 -0.22 7.07
C VAL A 75 -11.02 -1.56 6.34
N LYS A 76 -10.54 -1.53 5.10
CA LYS A 76 -10.24 -2.76 4.36
C LYS A 76 -9.08 -3.52 5.02
N PRO A 77 -9.02 -4.86 4.86
CA PRO A 77 -7.94 -5.68 5.42
C PRO A 77 -6.54 -5.21 5.04
N LEU A 78 -6.32 -4.84 3.77
CA LEU A 78 -5.03 -4.33 3.31
C LEU A 78 -4.63 -3.04 4.04
N ASP A 79 -5.56 -2.10 4.17
CA ASP A 79 -5.31 -0.80 4.81
C ASP A 79 -4.96 -1.00 6.30
N TYR A 80 -5.64 -1.95 6.97
CA TYR A 80 -5.34 -2.33 8.34
C TYR A 80 -3.94 -2.94 8.47
N LEU A 81 -3.63 -3.97 7.67
CA LEU A 81 -2.32 -4.64 7.71
C LEU A 81 -1.18 -3.68 7.39
N LEU A 82 -1.38 -2.80 6.40
CA LEU A 82 -0.40 -1.80 6.02
C LEU A 82 -0.17 -0.78 7.14
N SER A 83 -1.23 -0.27 7.78
CA SER A 83 -1.10 0.67 8.89
C SER A 83 -0.35 0.06 10.07
N GLU A 84 -0.62 -1.20 10.42
CA GLU A 84 0.09 -1.93 11.48
C GLU A 84 1.59 -2.12 11.14
N SER A 85 1.89 -2.45 9.88
CA SER A 85 3.28 -2.64 9.45
C SER A 85 4.05 -1.32 9.41
N LEU A 86 3.41 -0.21 8.98
CA LEU A 86 4.02 1.12 8.97
C LEU A 86 4.30 1.67 10.39
N ILE A 87 3.50 1.30 11.38
CA ILE A 87 3.77 1.65 12.79
C ILE A 87 4.99 0.87 13.32
N LYS A 88 5.15 -0.37 12.87
CA LYS A 88 6.19 -1.29 13.36
C LYS A 88 7.57 -1.01 12.75
N HIS A 89 7.63 -0.52 11.52
CA HIS A 89 8.86 -0.38 10.75
C HIS A 89 9.10 1.07 10.31
N ASP A 90 10.33 1.54 10.45
CA ASP A 90 10.73 2.87 9.96
C ASP A 90 10.96 2.84 8.44
N THR A 91 10.04 3.46 7.69
CA THR A 91 10.09 3.51 6.22
C THR A 91 10.99 4.62 5.66
N ASN A 92 11.70 5.38 6.49
CA ASN A 92 12.78 6.25 6.02
C ASN A 92 14.02 5.44 5.60
N GLU A 93 14.19 4.25 6.20
CA GLU A 93 15.29 3.34 5.91
C GLU A 93 14.87 2.24 4.93
N ALA A 94 15.83 1.77 4.12
CA ALA A 94 15.58 0.72 3.12
C ALA A 94 15.12 -0.60 3.76
N GLU A 95 15.71 -0.95 4.89
CA GLU A 95 15.38 -2.13 5.68
C GLU A 95 13.93 -2.08 6.20
N GLY A 96 13.47 -0.92 6.64
CA GLY A 96 12.10 -0.73 7.07
C GLY A 96 11.09 -0.87 5.92
N LYS A 97 11.39 -0.30 4.74
CA LYS A 97 10.57 -0.50 3.53
C LYS A 97 10.49 -1.98 3.14
N GLN A 98 11.63 -2.68 3.19
CA GLN A 98 11.68 -4.11 2.92
C GLN A 98 10.85 -4.90 3.93
N ALA A 99 10.93 -4.57 5.21
CA ALA A 99 10.17 -5.24 6.26
C ALA A 99 8.66 -5.06 6.06
N VAL A 100 8.20 -3.86 5.69
CA VAL A 100 6.79 -3.63 5.32
C VAL A 100 6.36 -4.49 4.13
N MET A 101 7.18 -4.57 3.08
CA MET A 101 6.88 -5.42 1.93
C MET A 101 6.83 -6.91 2.33
N GLN A 102 7.73 -7.37 3.21
CA GLN A 102 7.72 -8.74 3.73
C GLN A 102 6.45 -9.05 4.53
N ASP A 103 5.95 -8.10 5.31
CA ASP A 103 4.71 -8.26 6.07
C ASP A 103 3.47 -8.32 5.15
N ILE A 104 3.44 -7.54 4.06
CA ILE A 104 2.25 -7.34 3.22
C ILE A 104 2.20 -8.26 1.99
N PHE A 105 3.32 -8.61 1.37
CA PHE A 105 3.34 -9.43 0.15
C PHE A 105 2.69 -10.81 0.29
N PRO A 106 2.79 -11.54 1.44
CA PRO A 106 2.05 -12.78 1.62
C PRO A 106 0.54 -12.61 1.46
N PHE A 107 -0.01 -11.53 2.03
CA PHE A 107 -1.43 -11.20 1.88
C PHE A 107 -1.77 -10.92 0.40
N ILE A 108 -1.00 -10.08 -0.29
CA ILE A 108 -1.25 -9.73 -1.69
C ILE A 108 -1.11 -10.95 -2.61
N ALA A 109 -0.14 -11.83 -2.35
CA ALA A 109 0.08 -13.05 -3.14
C ALA A 109 -1.14 -14.00 -3.13
N ASN A 110 -1.88 -14.01 -2.02
CA ASN A 110 -3.09 -14.83 -1.86
C ASN A 110 -4.35 -14.22 -2.51
N ILE A 111 -4.29 -13.00 -3.06
CA ILE A 111 -5.42 -12.40 -3.79
C ILE A 111 -5.58 -13.12 -5.14
N HIS A 112 -6.74 -13.74 -5.39
CA HIS A 112 -6.97 -14.48 -6.64
C HIS A 112 -7.13 -13.56 -7.86
N SER A 113 -7.84 -12.44 -7.71
CA SER A 113 -8.08 -11.48 -8.80
C SER A 113 -6.82 -10.68 -9.12
N GLN A 114 -6.35 -10.75 -10.38
CA GLN A 114 -5.20 -9.99 -10.85
C GLN A 114 -5.40 -8.47 -10.68
N THR A 115 -6.56 -7.95 -11.07
CA THR A 115 -6.87 -6.53 -10.96
C THR A 115 -6.82 -6.04 -9.51
N VAL A 116 -7.42 -6.81 -8.58
CA VAL A 116 -7.40 -6.46 -7.14
C VAL A 116 -5.98 -6.54 -6.59
N ARG A 117 -5.20 -7.51 -7.03
CA ARG A 117 -3.79 -7.65 -6.65
C ARG A 117 -2.94 -6.49 -7.15
N ASP A 118 -3.12 -6.05 -8.39
CA ASP A 118 -2.40 -4.92 -8.95
C ASP A 118 -2.74 -3.62 -8.23
N ASP A 119 -4.01 -3.41 -7.88
CA ASP A 119 -4.43 -2.25 -7.09
C ASP A 119 -3.87 -2.29 -5.66
N ALA A 120 -3.81 -3.47 -5.05
CA ALA A 120 -3.18 -3.68 -3.75
C ALA A 120 -1.68 -3.35 -3.78
N LEU A 121 -0.96 -3.74 -4.84
CA LEU A 121 0.45 -3.39 -5.01
C LEU A 121 0.66 -1.88 -5.18
N LYS A 122 -0.17 -1.21 -5.99
CA LYS A 122 -0.11 0.25 -6.14
C LYS A 122 -0.33 0.99 -4.82
N ALA A 123 -1.19 0.46 -3.94
CA ALA A 123 -1.45 1.07 -2.63
C ALA A 123 -0.21 1.13 -1.73
N LEU A 124 0.81 0.29 -1.95
CA LEU A 124 2.07 0.33 -1.19
C LEU A 124 3.04 1.41 -1.66
N ALA A 125 2.92 1.88 -2.89
CA ALA A 125 3.91 2.76 -3.50
C ALA A 125 4.06 4.08 -2.72
N LEU A 126 2.95 4.76 -2.46
CA LEU A 126 2.95 6.05 -1.76
C LEU A 126 3.48 5.97 -0.32
N PRO A 127 3.00 5.07 0.55
CA PRO A 127 3.48 4.95 1.93
C PRO A 127 4.95 4.57 2.05
N LEU A 128 5.48 3.86 1.04
CA LEU A 128 6.89 3.42 1.02
C LEU A 128 7.81 4.39 0.27
N TRP A 129 7.27 5.48 -0.31
CA TRP A 129 8.03 6.41 -1.15
C TRP A 129 8.78 5.69 -2.28
N LEU A 130 8.10 4.73 -2.93
CA LEU A 130 8.60 3.95 -4.05
C LEU A 130 7.65 4.11 -5.24
N ASP A 131 8.20 4.00 -6.44
CA ASP A 131 7.38 3.94 -7.65
C ASP A 131 6.69 2.58 -7.82
N ASN A 132 5.61 2.56 -8.61
CA ASN A 132 4.86 1.34 -8.86
C ASN A 132 5.73 0.23 -9.48
N SER A 133 6.63 0.58 -10.41
CA SER A 133 7.47 -0.39 -11.12
C SER A 133 8.42 -1.11 -10.16
N THR A 134 8.94 -0.39 -9.18
CA THR A 134 9.77 -0.95 -8.11
C THR A 134 8.97 -1.92 -7.23
N ILE A 135 7.77 -1.54 -6.78
CA ILE A 135 6.89 -2.44 -6.00
C ILE A 135 6.59 -3.73 -6.78
N PHE A 136 6.18 -3.62 -8.06
CA PHE A 136 5.88 -4.78 -8.90
C PHE A 136 7.13 -5.66 -9.12
N ARG A 137 8.32 -5.08 -9.27
CA ARG A 137 9.58 -5.80 -9.40
C ARG A 137 9.90 -6.60 -8.12
N TYR A 138 9.78 -5.99 -6.94
CA TYR A 138 9.99 -6.67 -5.66
C TYR A 138 8.96 -7.79 -5.44
N PHE A 139 7.70 -7.54 -5.76
CA PHE A 139 6.65 -8.55 -5.65
C PHE A 139 6.89 -9.75 -6.58
N ARG A 140 7.31 -9.51 -7.83
CA ARG A 140 7.70 -10.58 -8.76
C ARG A 140 8.85 -11.42 -8.21
N ASN A 141 9.88 -10.78 -7.66
CA ASN A 141 11.00 -11.48 -7.06
C ASN A 141 10.55 -12.30 -5.85
N TYR A 142 9.70 -11.74 -5.01
CA TYR A 142 9.10 -12.45 -3.88
C TYR A 142 8.34 -13.71 -4.31
N THR A 143 7.49 -13.63 -5.32
CA THR A 143 6.70 -14.79 -5.80
C THR A 143 7.55 -15.86 -6.47
N GLN A 144 8.71 -15.50 -7.04
CA GLN A 144 9.62 -16.45 -7.67
C GLN A 144 10.58 -17.12 -6.68
N LYS A 145 11.06 -16.41 -5.68
CA LYS A 145 12.11 -16.86 -4.75
C LYS A 145 11.60 -17.13 -3.34
N GLY A 146 10.37 -16.79 -3.01
CA GLY A 146 9.80 -16.89 -1.66
C GLY A 146 10.40 -15.91 -0.65
N ASN A 147 11.23 -14.96 -1.08
CA ASN A 147 11.87 -13.99 -0.21
C ASN A 147 12.11 -12.66 -0.95
N ILE A 148 12.08 -11.55 -0.20
CA ILE A 148 12.46 -10.24 -0.72
C ILE A 148 13.96 -10.09 -0.49
N GLU A 149 14.76 -10.33 -1.52
CA GLU A 149 16.15 -9.91 -1.50
C GLU A 149 16.20 -8.42 -1.84
N LEU A 150 16.84 -7.63 -0.97
CA LEU A 150 17.36 -6.33 -1.38
C LEU A 150 18.30 -6.62 -2.57
N VAL A 151 17.89 -6.21 -3.75
CA VAL A 151 18.84 -6.07 -4.83
C VAL A 151 19.76 -4.97 -4.34
N ASN A 152 20.95 -5.34 -3.84
CA ASN A 152 22.01 -4.37 -3.60
C ASN A 152 22.15 -3.60 -4.90
N GLU A 153 21.74 -2.35 -4.90
CA GLU A 153 22.05 -1.40 -5.97
C GLU A 153 23.55 -1.06 -5.92
N GLY A 154 24.35 -2.13 -5.97
CA GLY A 154 25.74 -2.07 -6.33
C GLY A 154 25.79 -1.80 -7.83
N THR A 155 25.86 -0.52 -8.18
CA THR A 155 26.38 -0.04 -9.49
C THR A 155 25.82 -0.73 -10.73
N THR A 156 24.52 -0.79 -10.92
CA THR A 156 23.98 -0.72 -12.25
C THR A 156 23.57 0.74 -12.49
N LYS A 157 24.28 1.41 -13.40
CA LYS A 157 23.83 2.67 -13.99
C LYS A 157 22.32 2.52 -14.25
N PRO A 158 21.48 3.54 -13.95
CA PRO A 158 20.06 3.49 -14.25
C PRO A 158 19.91 3.21 -15.74
N LYS A 159 19.60 1.95 -16.04
CA LYS A 159 19.17 1.55 -17.36
C LYS A 159 17.68 1.75 -17.34
N ASP A 160 17.26 2.73 -18.08
CA ASP A 160 15.88 3.11 -18.29
C ASP A 160 15.20 3.73 -17.04
N ILE A 161 15.48 5.01 -16.79
CA ILE A 161 14.49 5.91 -16.21
C ILE A 161 13.33 5.87 -17.20
N VAL A 162 12.30 5.12 -16.80
CA VAL A 162 11.14 4.87 -17.63
C VAL A 162 10.45 6.20 -17.86
N SER A 163 9.98 6.40 -19.05
CA SER A 163 9.29 7.57 -19.62
C SER A 163 8.21 8.22 -18.74
N GLY A 164 7.88 7.66 -17.59
CA GLY A 164 6.87 8.16 -16.65
C GLY A 164 7.31 9.38 -15.83
N ASP A 165 8.57 9.46 -15.44
CA ASP A 165 9.04 10.57 -14.59
C ASP A 165 9.26 11.83 -15.43
N GLU A 166 9.79 11.68 -16.63
CA GLU A 166 9.91 12.77 -17.59
C GLU A 166 8.54 13.24 -18.09
N GLU A 167 7.58 12.30 -18.28
CA GLU A 167 6.21 12.61 -18.66
C GLU A 167 5.48 13.39 -17.56
N LEU A 168 5.66 13.01 -16.30
CA LEU A 168 5.10 13.72 -15.14
C LEU A 168 5.72 15.10 -14.99
N LEU A 169 7.04 15.22 -15.16
CA LEU A 169 7.78 16.48 -15.14
C LEU A 169 7.30 17.40 -16.25
N MET A 170 7.09 16.87 -17.46
CA MET A 170 6.56 17.62 -18.59
C MET A 170 5.12 18.06 -18.35
N ALA A 171 4.26 17.19 -17.81
CA ALA A 171 2.89 17.54 -17.47
C ALA A 171 2.83 18.65 -16.41
N LEU A 172 3.67 18.61 -15.38
CA LEU A 172 3.80 19.67 -14.37
C LEU A 172 4.33 20.96 -14.97
N ALA A 173 5.34 20.91 -15.83
CA ALA A 173 5.93 22.06 -16.49
C ALA A 173 4.94 22.78 -17.43
N ILE A 174 4.10 22.02 -18.13
CA ILE A 174 3.08 22.58 -19.05
C ILE A 174 1.91 23.19 -18.26
N THR A 175 1.52 22.59 -17.13
CA THR A 175 0.36 23.04 -16.35
C THR A 175 0.69 24.14 -15.33
N ASN A 176 1.96 24.29 -14.95
CA ASN A 176 2.39 25.28 -13.97
C ASN A 176 3.67 26.03 -14.42
N PRO A 177 3.53 27.29 -14.90
CA PRO A 177 4.68 28.07 -15.35
C PRO A 177 5.74 28.36 -14.30
N GLN A 178 5.39 28.34 -12.99
CA GLN A 178 6.35 28.53 -11.91
C GLN A 178 7.19 27.25 -11.70
N ALA A 179 6.56 26.08 -11.75
CA ALA A 179 7.27 24.80 -11.69
C ALA A 179 8.22 24.63 -12.89
N LEU A 180 7.88 25.17 -14.04
CA LEU A 180 8.74 25.17 -15.22
C LEU A 180 10.06 25.90 -14.96
N GLN A 181 10.02 27.08 -14.32
CA GLN A 181 11.23 27.84 -13.99
C GLN A 181 12.16 27.07 -13.02
N GLU A 182 11.58 26.37 -12.06
CA GLU A 182 12.35 25.51 -11.14
C GLU A 182 12.97 24.31 -11.86
N VAL A 183 12.20 23.63 -12.71
CA VAL A 183 12.71 22.52 -13.51
C VAL A 183 13.90 22.97 -14.39
N VAL A 184 13.74 24.10 -15.08
CA VAL A 184 14.77 24.71 -15.91
C VAL A 184 16.05 25.03 -15.13
N GLN A 185 15.91 25.47 -13.89
CA GLN A 185 17.03 25.86 -13.03
C GLN A 185 17.85 24.67 -12.50
N TYR A 186 17.17 23.52 -12.25
CA TYR A 186 17.80 22.39 -11.55
C TYR A 186 18.05 21.17 -12.43
N LEU A 187 17.44 21.09 -13.62
CA LEU A 187 17.56 19.93 -14.50
C LEU A 187 18.15 20.35 -15.87
N PRO A 188 19.42 20.06 -16.14
CA PRO A 188 20.04 20.33 -17.44
C PRO A 188 19.35 19.57 -18.59
N LEU A 189 19.30 20.17 -19.77
CA LEU A 189 18.72 19.54 -20.99
C LEU A 189 19.31 18.18 -21.33
N GLU A 190 20.57 17.97 -20.98
CA GLU A 190 21.32 16.73 -21.24
C GLU A 190 20.84 15.56 -20.37
N ASP A 191 20.14 15.82 -19.25
CA ASP A 191 19.61 14.78 -18.35
C ASP A 191 18.28 14.21 -18.84
N PHE A 192 17.61 14.86 -19.81
CA PHE A 192 16.41 14.30 -20.44
C PHE A 192 16.79 13.19 -21.44
N GLN A 193 16.30 11.99 -21.19
CA GLN A 193 16.54 10.83 -22.05
C GLN A 193 15.59 10.78 -23.24
N ASN A 194 14.35 11.30 -23.09
CA ASN A 194 13.39 11.35 -24.16
C ASN A 194 13.66 12.53 -25.12
N ILE A 195 14.04 12.20 -26.35
CA ILE A 195 14.39 13.19 -27.40
C ILE A 195 13.24 14.17 -27.69
N GLN A 196 11.98 13.71 -27.60
CA GLN A 196 10.82 14.57 -27.83
C GLN A 196 10.63 15.58 -26.70
N TYR A 197 10.82 15.17 -25.44
CA TYR A 197 10.74 16.05 -24.27
C TYR A 197 11.90 17.05 -24.26
N ARG A 198 13.11 16.60 -24.59
CA ARG A 198 14.27 17.48 -24.76
C ARG A 198 13.99 18.58 -25.79
N GLY A 199 13.42 18.25 -26.95
CA GLY A 199 13.08 19.24 -27.98
C GLY A 199 11.96 20.22 -27.59
N ILE A 200 11.03 19.82 -26.72
CA ILE A 200 10.00 20.71 -26.19
C ILE A 200 10.61 21.67 -25.17
N ILE A 201 11.39 21.16 -24.24
CA ILE A 201 12.06 21.94 -23.21
C ILE A 201 13.06 22.92 -23.82
N GLU A 202 13.83 22.51 -24.82
CA GLU A 202 14.76 23.40 -25.54
C GLU A 202 14.05 24.61 -26.16
N LYS A 203 12.84 24.43 -26.69
CA LYS A 203 12.02 25.53 -27.20
C LYS A 203 11.49 26.45 -26.09
N ILE A 204 11.21 25.89 -24.92
CA ILE A 204 10.76 26.67 -23.77
C ILE A 204 11.91 27.49 -23.17
N TYR A 205 13.14 26.96 -23.17
CA TYR A 205 14.34 27.69 -22.72
C TYR A 205 14.72 28.88 -23.65
N THR A 206 14.22 28.89 -24.90
CA THR A 206 14.52 29.92 -25.89
C THR A 206 13.43 31.00 -26.00
N LEU A 207 12.37 30.90 -25.22
CA LEU A 207 11.31 31.90 -25.09
C LEU A 207 11.50 32.79 -23.88
#